data_4dfb35aa8cead2082482fb14d94c95f2
#
_entry.id   4dfb35aa8cead2082482fb14d94c95f2
#
_cell.length_a   1.000
_cell.length_b   1.000
_cell.length_c   1.000
_cell.angle_alpha   90.00
_cell.angle_beta   90.00
_cell.angle_gamma   90.00
#
_symmetry.space_group_name_H-M   'P 1'
#
loop_
_entity.id
_entity.type
_entity.pdbx_description
1 polymer ?
#
loop_
_entity_poly.entity_id
_entity_poly.type
_entity_poly.pdbx_seq_one_letter_code
_entity_poly.pdbx_strand_id
1 'polypeptide(L)'
;TTEFYTLSLHDALPICHVQITTACSLRPEDVAFIVSYSGETDVMLEIARQAKARRAKVITLTMEGNNRLRGYADIALLVPASERVYRRGAETSRLTQLTVIDILYRIIVSRDLETAIEAIERSMEATHRTRRAK
;
A
#
# COMPACT_ATOMS: atom_id res chain seq x y z
N THR A 1 -6.16 -3.67 12.08
CA THR A 1 -6.87 -3.87 10.80
C THR A 1 -6.09 -3.13 9.72
N THR A 2 -5.31 -3.87 8.93
CA THR A 2 -4.51 -3.28 7.84
C THR A 2 -5.39 -3.23 6.60
N GLU A 3 -5.77 -2.05 6.15
CA GLU A 3 -6.49 -1.87 4.90
C GLU A 3 -5.50 -1.57 3.78
N PHE A 4 -5.54 -2.39 2.72
CA PHE A 4 -4.75 -2.20 1.50
C PHE A 4 -5.63 -1.56 0.42
N TYR A 5 -5.21 -0.42 -0.10
CA TYR A 5 -5.89 0.25 -1.22
C TYR A 5 -4.97 0.29 -2.45
N THR A 6 -5.43 -0.30 -3.55
CA THR A 6 -4.84 -0.16 -4.88
C THR A 6 -5.74 0.71 -5.76
N LEU A 7 -5.18 1.71 -6.43
CA LEU A 7 -5.91 2.69 -7.22
C LEU A 7 -5.69 2.55 -8.73
N SER A 8 -6.80 2.61 -9.48
CA SER A 8 -6.86 2.83 -10.92
C SER A 8 -7.09 4.32 -11.24
N LEU A 9 -6.49 4.81 -12.33
CA LEU A 9 -6.36 6.25 -12.66
C LEU A 9 -7.66 6.99 -13.03
N HIS A 10 -8.79 6.32 -13.27
CA HIS A 10 -9.99 6.96 -13.84
C HIS A 10 -11.07 7.38 -12.82
N ASP A 11 -11.00 6.93 -11.57
CA ASP A 11 -11.95 7.31 -10.51
C ASP A 11 -11.27 8.08 -9.36
N ALA A 12 -10.21 8.80 -9.68
CA ALA A 12 -9.21 9.23 -8.69
C ALA A 12 -9.71 10.26 -7.67
N LEU A 13 -10.63 11.16 -8.01
CA LEU A 13 -10.99 12.27 -7.12
C LEU A 13 -11.77 11.85 -5.87
N PRO A 14 -12.83 11.04 -5.93
CA PRO A 14 -13.53 10.59 -4.72
C PRO A 14 -12.66 9.68 -3.84
N ILE A 15 -11.83 8.84 -4.49
CA ILE A 15 -10.98 7.87 -3.80
C ILE A 15 -9.81 8.57 -3.09
N CYS A 16 -9.24 9.62 -3.66
CA CYS A 16 -8.20 10.42 -3.01
C CYS A 16 -8.70 11.07 -1.71
N HIS A 17 -9.93 11.59 -1.70
CA HIS A 17 -10.53 12.16 -0.50
C HIS A 17 -10.71 11.12 0.60
N VAL A 18 -11.19 9.92 0.25
CA VAL A 18 -11.33 8.81 1.21
C VAL A 18 -9.98 8.42 1.80
N GLN A 19 -8.95 8.33 0.98
CA GLN A 19 -7.59 8.00 1.46
C GLN A 19 -7.02 9.04 2.41
N ILE A 20 -7.18 10.34 2.11
CA ILE A 20 -6.74 11.42 3.01
C ILE A 20 -7.53 11.36 4.32
N THR A 21 -8.86 11.17 4.25
CA THR A 21 -9.71 11.05 5.43
C THR A 21 -9.30 9.85 6.30
N THR A 22 -9.01 8.71 5.68
CA THR A 22 -8.50 7.51 6.37
C THR A 22 -7.15 7.81 7.04
N ALA A 23 -6.24 8.50 6.35
CA ALA A 23 -4.95 8.89 6.91
C ALA A 23 -5.10 9.81 8.14
N CYS A 24 -6.10 10.70 8.13
CA CYS A 24 -6.42 11.54 9.28
C CYS A 24 -6.96 10.77 10.49
N SER A 25 -7.46 9.55 10.29
CA SER A 25 -8.04 8.70 11.33
C SER A 25 -7.06 7.66 11.89
N LEU A 26 -5.83 7.58 11.35
CA LEU A 26 -4.80 6.65 11.81
C LEU A 26 -4.42 6.91 13.28
N ARG A 27 -3.99 5.86 13.93
CA ARG A 27 -3.49 5.83 15.31
C ARG A 27 -1.99 5.54 15.32
N PRO A 28 -1.29 5.79 16.43
CA PRO A 28 0.16 5.51 16.53
C PRO A 28 0.55 4.04 16.31
N GLU A 29 -0.35 3.10 16.57
CA GLU A 29 -0.18 1.66 16.34
C GLU A 29 -0.43 1.23 14.89
N ASP A 30 -1.01 2.10 14.07
CA ASP A 30 -1.33 1.80 12.68
C ASP A 30 -0.10 2.01 11.76
N VAL A 31 -0.16 1.38 10.60
CA VAL A 31 0.85 1.49 9.55
C VAL A 31 0.21 2.00 8.27
N ALA A 32 0.74 3.10 7.74
CA ALA A 32 0.41 3.58 6.41
C ALA A 32 1.38 2.96 5.39
N PHE A 33 0.88 2.07 4.53
CA PHE A 33 1.65 1.53 3.40
C PHE A 33 1.28 2.28 2.13
N ILE A 34 2.21 3.07 1.60
CA ILE A 34 1.98 4.00 0.49
C ILE A 34 2.78 3.54 -0.74
N VAL A 35 2.07 3.26 -1.82
CA VAL A 35 2.66 2.84 -3.09
C VAL A 35 2.55 3.97 -4.10
N SER A 36 3.68 4.49 -4.56
CA SER A 36 3.76 5.51 -5.60
C SER A 36 5.05 5.35 -6.37
N TYR A 37 5.00 4.96 -7.64
CA TYR A 37 6.20 4.69 -8.43
C TYR A 37 7.14 5.89 -8.48
N SER A 38 6.65 7.07 -8.82
CA SER A 38 7.47 8.28 -8.85
C SER A 38 7.83 8.81 -7.46
N GLY A 39 6.99 8.56 -6.45
CA GLY A 39 7.10 9.17 -5.13
C GLY A 39 6.86 10.69 -5.10
N GLU A 40 6.27 11.26 -6.18
CA GLU A 40 6.06 12.70 -6.35
C GLU A 40 4.58 13.10 -6.44
N THR A 41 3.66 12.16 -6.31
CA THR A 41 2.21 12.40 -6.39
C THR A 41 1.74 13.18 -5.16
N ASP A 42 1.22 14.39 -5.35
CA ASP A 42 0.86 15.29 -4.24
C ASP A 42 -0.14 14.68 -3.24
N VAL A 43 -1.11 13.89 -3.72
CA VAL A 43 -2.05 13.19 -2.85
C VAL A 43 -1.32 12.19 -1.94
N MET A 44 -0.35 11.45 -2.47
CA MET A 44 0.43 10.47 -1.68
C MET A 44 1.31 11.17 -0.64
N LEU A 45 1.84 12.34 -0.98
CA LEU A 45 2.60 13.17 -0.06
C LEU A 45 1.72 13.69 1.08
N GLU A 46 0.49 14.12 0.78
CA GLU A 46 -0.46 14.57 1.78
C GLU A 46 -0.87 13.43 2.72
N ILE A 47 -1.14 12.23 2.18
CA ILE A 47 -1.43 11.01 2.96
C ILE A 47 -0.27 10.70 3.91
N ALA A 48 0.98 10.74 3.41
CA ALA A 48 2.16 10.50 4.23
C ALA A 48 2.31 11.55 5.34
N ARG A 49 2.05 12.82 5.03
CA ARG A 49 2.09 13.92 6.00
C ARG A 49 1.04 13.72 7.10
N GLN A 50 -0.18 13.34 6.76
CA GLN A 50 -1.24 13.06 7.72
C GLN A 50 -0.91 11.86 8.60
N ALA A 51 -0.40 10.77 8.02
CA ALA A 51 0.03 9.60 8.77
C ALA A 51 1.13 9.95 9.80
N LYS A 52 2.12 10.73 9.40
CA LYS A 52 3.18 11.21 10.33
C LYS A 52 2.61 12.12 11.42
N ALA A 53 1.68 13.03 11.10
CA ALA A 53 1.02 13.88 12.08
C ALA A 53 0.25 13.04 13.14
N ARG A 54 -0.24 11.88 12.76
CA ARG A 54 -0.91 10.90 13.66
C ARG A 54 0.06 9.97 14.38
N ARG A 55 1.36 10.12 14.16
CA ARG A 55 2.42 9.24 14.69
C ARG A 55 2.33 7.80 14.22
N ALA A 56 1.57 7.53 13.16
CA ALA A 56 1.54 6.23 12.51
C ALA A 56 2.87 5.97 11.79
N LYS A 57 3.23 4.69 11.68
CA LYS A 57 4.41 4.29 10.90
C LYS A 57 4.12 4.40 9.41
N VAL A 58 5.10 4.89 8.65
CA VAL A 58 4.97 5.05 7.20
C VAL A 58 5.95 4.13 6.49
N ILE A 59 5.41 3.23 5.68
CA ILE A 59 6.18 2.39 4.75
C ILE A 59 5.87 2.88 3.34
N THR A 60 6.90 3.16 2.57
CA THR A 60 6.73 3.61 1.17
C THR A 60 7.31 2.59 0.20
N LEU A 61 6.67 2.44 -0.94
CA LEU A 61 7.17 1.66 -2.08
C LEU A 61 7.25 2.58 -3.30
N THR A 62 8.48 2.93 -3.70
CA THR A 62 8.76 3.85 -4.80
C THR A 62 9.83 3.28 -5.72
N MET A 63 10.03 3.89 -6.89
CA MET A 63 11.25 3.59 -7.67
C MET A 63 12.50 4.06 -6.92
N GLU A 64 13.63 3.45 -7.22
CA GLU A 64 14.94 3.90 -6.73
C GLU A 64 15.25 5.34 -7.16
N GLY A 65 15.97 6.05 -6.32
CA GLY A 65 16.32 7.47 -6.52
C GLY A 65 15.76 8.36 -5.41
N ASN A 66 16.04 9.65 -5.54
CA ASN A 66 15.50 10.66 -4.63
C ASN A 66 14.09 11.04 -5.04
N ASN A 67 13.17 10.99 -4.08
CA ASN A 67 11.81 11.48 -4.26
C ASN A 67 11.28 12.02 -2.91
N ARG A 68 10.25 12.88 -2.98
CA ARG A 68 9.69 13.54 -1.80
C ARG A 68 9.02 12.57 -0.83
N LEU A 69 8.35 11.54 -1.35
CA LEU A 69 7.63 10.58 -0.52
C LEU A 69 8.55 9.78 0.40
N ARG A 70 9.75 9.46 -0.08
CA ARG A 70 10.79 8.78 0.70
C ARG A 70 11.19 9.57 1.96
N GLY A 71 11.10 10.91 1.93
CA GLY A 71 11.38 11.75 3.08
C GLY A 71 10.42 11.57 4.27
N TYR A 72 9.25 10.99 4.05
CA TYR A 72 8.28 10.67 5.10
C TYR A 72 8.39 9.24 5.63
N ALA A 73 9.16 8.37 4.95
CA ALA A 73 9.20 6.95 5.24
C ALA A 73 9.96 6.62 6.53
N ASP A 74 9.37 5.79 7.38
CA ASP A 74 10.11 5.06 8.41
C ASP A 74 10.81 3.83 7.79
N ILE A 75 10.21 3.23 6.75
CA ILE A 75 10.78 2.17 5.93
C ILE A 75 10.51 2.49 4.46
N ALA A 76 11.58 2.57 3.67
CA ALA A 76 11.48 2.78 2.22
C ALA A 76 11.81 1.49 1.48
N LEU A 77 10.82 0.95 0.76
CA LEU A 77 10.99 -0.15 -0.17
C LEU A 77 11.18 0.43 -1.57
N LEU A 78 12.11 -0.10 -2.32
CA LEU A 78 12.50 0.42 -3.61
C LEU A 78 12.34 -0.64 -4.70
N VAL A 79 11.86 -0.21 -5.87
CA VAL A 79 11.89 -1.01 -7.10
C VAL A 79 12.80 -0.37 -8.12
N PRO A 80 13.41 -1.14 -9.03
CA PRO A 80 14.28 -0.59 -10.08
C PRO A 80 13.58 0.46 -10.94
N ALA A 81 14.30 1.49 -11.33
CA ALA A 81 13.84 2.50 -12.27
C ALA A 81 13.97 1.96 -13.71
N SER A 82 13.04 1.10 -14.14
CA SER A 82 13.10 0.40 -15.44
C SER A 82 12.59 1.22 -16.63
N GLU A 83 11.97 2.38 -16.42
CA GLU A 83 11.26 3.13 -17.46
C GLU A 83 12.02 4.35 -18.00
N ARG A 84 13.35 4.26 -18.20
CA ARG A 84 14.16 5.43 -18.58
C ARG A 84 14.00 5.94 -20.01
N VAL A 85 13.42 5.20 -20.97
CA VAL A 85 13.51 5.60 -22.38
C VAL A 85 12.19 5.58 -23.17
N TYR A 86 11.22 4.77 -22.82
CA TYR A 86 9.90 4.76 -23.50
C TYR A 86 8.79 4.47 -22.51
N ARG A 87 7.82 5.38 -22.39
CA ARG A 87 6.52 5.17 -21.75
C ARG A 87 5.69 4.12 -22.52
N ARG A 88 6.23 2.94 -22.73
CA ARG A 88 5.47 1.78 -23.16
C ARG A 88 4.93 1.07 -21.93
N GLY A 89 3.76 1.56 -21.50
CA GLY A 89 2.90 0.89 -20.52
C GLY A 89 3.59 0.55 -19.20
N ALA A 90 3.11 1.10 -18.11
CA ALA A 90 3.54 0.85 -16.73
C ALA A 90 3.48 -0.65 -16.28
N GLU A 91 3.67 -1.60 -17.20
CA GLU A 91 3.54 -3.03 -16.94
C GLU A 91 4.66 -3.56 -16.06
N THR A 92 5.91 -3.25 -16.41
CA THR A 92 7.08 -3.73 -15.66
C THR A 92 7.14 -3.12 -14.26
N SER A 93 6.82 -1.83 -14.11
CA SER A 93 6.80 -1.18 -12.80
C SER A 93 5.70 -1.72 -11.90
N ARG A 94 4.52 -2.05 -12.44
CA ARG A 94 3.43 -2.69 -11.70
C ARG A 94 3.81 -4.09 -11.25
N LEU A 95 4.43 -4.88 -12.14
CA LEU A 95 4.85 -6.24 -11.82
C LEU A 95 5.90 -6.26 -10.70
N THR A 96 6.89 -5.37 -10.77
CA THR A 96 7.92 -5.28 -9.72
C THR A 96 7.34 -4.81 -8.39
N GLN A 97 6.42 -3.85 -8.38
CA GLN A 97 5.72 -3.42 -7.17
C GLN A 97 4.89 -4.55 -6.56
N LEU A 98 4.12 -5.28 -7.38
CA LEU A 98 3.35 -6.43 -6.91
C LEU A 98 4.24 -7.53 -6.35
N THR A 99 5.39 -7.78 -6.96
CA THR A 99 6.38 -8.76 -6.47
C THR A 99 6.88 -8.37 -5.07
N VAL A 100 7.20 -7.10 -4.85
CA VAL A 100 7.64 -6.62 -3.52
C VAL A 100 6.53 -6.78 -2.49
N ILE A 101 5.27 -6.47 -2.86
CA ILE A 101 4.11 -6.65 -1.99
C ILE A 101 3.91 -8.13 -1.64
N ASP A 102 4.03 -9.03 -2.62
CA ASP A 102 3.90 -10.47 -2.39
C ASP A 102 5.01 -11.01 -1.45
N ILE A 103 6.25 -10.56 -1.66
CA ILE A 103 7.36 -10.91 -0.77
C ILE A 103 7.09 -10.41 0.66
N LEU A 104 6.66 -9.16 0.82
CA LEU A 104 6.35 -8.57 2.11
C LEU A 104 5.23 -9.35 2.82
N TYR A 105 4.16 -9.69 2.08
CA TYR A 105 3.06 -10.50 2.58
C TYR A 105 3.55 -11.86 3.07
N ARG A 106 4.36 -12.56 2.28
CA ARG A 106 4.93 -13.87 2.65
C ARG A 106 5.80 -13.81 3.90
N ILE A 107 6.60 -12.75 4.04
CA ILE A 107 7.43 -12.53 5.24
C ILE A 107 6.54 -12.35 6.47
N ILE A 108 5.48 -11.55 6.37
CA ILE A 108 4.55 -11.32 7.47
C ILE A 108 3.85 -12.61 7.87
N VAL A 109 3.28 -13.34 6.91
CA VAL A 109 2.60 -14.62 7.15
C VAL A 109 3.53 -15.66 7.76
N SER A 110 4.79 -15.73 7.30
CA SER A 110 5.75 -16.72 7.80
C SER A 110 6.19 -16.48 9.25
N ARG A 111 6.03 -15.27 9.77
CA ARG A 111 6.40 -14.92 11.14
C ARG A 111 5.40 -15.38 12.18
N ASP A 112 4.15 -15.46 11.80
CA ASP A 112 3.06 -15.93 12.66
C ASP A 112 2.04 -16.71 11.80
N LEU A 113 2.44 -17.94 11.46
CA LEU A 113 1.68 -18.80 10.56
C LEU A 113 0.34 -19.21 11.16
N GLU A 114 0.27 -19.46 12.47
CA GLU A 114 -0.98 -19.86 13.12
C GLU A 114 -2.02 -18.77 13.05
N THR A 115 -1.68 -17.57 13.49
CA THR A 115 -2.61 -16.39 13.39
C THR A 115 -2.99 -16.08 11.96
N ALA A 116 -2.07 -16.25 11.00
CA ALA A 116 -2.35 -16.03 9.59
C ALA A 116 -3.34 -17.06 9.03
N ILE A 117 -3.19 -18.34 9.37
CA ILE A 117 -4.11 -19.41 8.96
C ILE A 117 -5.51 -19.14 9.54
N GLU A 118 -5.63 -18.86 10.82
CA GLU A 118 -6.92 -18.52 11.45
C GLU A 118 -7.62 -17.31 10.79
N ALA A 119 -6.86 -16.28 10.39
CA ALA A 119 -7.40 -15.11 9.70
C ALA A 119 -7.93 -15.48 8.31
N ILE A 120 -7.21 -16.33 7.58
CA ILE A 120 -7.61 -16.83 6.26
C ILE A 120 -8.88 -17.69 6.38
N GLU A 121 -8.93 -18.62 7.33
CA GLU A 121 -10.08 -19.49 7.57
C GLU A 121 -11.33 -18.68 7.91
N ARG A 122 -11.23 -17.69 8.80
CA ARG A 122 -12.33 -16.77 9.12
C ARG A 122 -12.84 -16.01 7.89
N SER A 123 -11.93 -15.56 7.03
CA SER A 123 -12.28 -14.87 5.78
C SER A 123 -13.00 -15.79 4.80
N MET A 124 -12.54 -17.03 4.67
CA MET A 124 -13.17 -18.04 3.81
C MET A 124 -14.57 -18.41 4.32
N GLU A 125 -14.74 -18.61 5.62
CA GLU A 125 -16.06 -18.90 6.21
C GLU A 125 -17.06 -17.76 5.97
N ALA A 126 -16.64 -16.50 6.15
CA ALA A 126 -17.47 -15.33 5.87
C ALA A 126 -17.94 -15.30 4.41
N THR A 127 -17.04 -15.61 3.47
CA THR A 127 -17.34 -15.68 2.04
C THR A 127 -18.30 -16.81 1.70
N HIS A 128 -18.14 -17.99 2.32
CA HIS A 128 -19.04 -19.13 2.12
C HIS A 128 -20.44 -18.88 2.66
N ARG A 129 -20.59 -18.17 3.80
CA ARG A 129 -21.92 -17.79 4.33
C ARG A 129 -22.68 -16.88 3.39
N THR A 130 -21.98 -15.93 2.76
CA THR A 130 -22.60 -15.00 1.78
C THR A 130 -23.09 -15.70 0.52
N ARG A 131 -22.42 -16.80 0.08
CA ARG A 131 -22.85 -17.61 -1.08
C ARG A 131 -24.08 -18.48 -0.79
N ARG A 132 -24.30 -18.89 0.46
CA ARG A 132 -25.47 -19.71 0.85
C ARG A 132 -26.75 -18.89 1.14
N ALA A 133 -26.64 -17.57 1.22
CA ALA A 133 -27.74 -16.65 1.45
C ALA A 133 -28.39 -16.10 0.15
N LYS A 134 -27.94 -16.59 -1.02
CA LYS A 134 -28.57 -16.36 -2.33
C LYS A 134 -29.17 -17.65 -2.86
#